data_9315a237fa9ac7b75fa4fa4b083a9763
#
_entry.id   9315a237fa9ac7b75fa4fa4b083a9763
#
_cell.length_a   1.000
_cell.length_b   1.000
_cell.length_c   1.000
_cell.angle_alpha   90.00
_cell.angle_beta   90.00
_cell.angle_gamma   90.00
#
_symmetry.space_group_name_H-M   'P 1'
#
loop_
_entity.id
_entity.type
_entity.pdbx_description
1 polymer ?
#
loop_
_entity_poly.entity_id
_entity_poly.type
_entity_poly.pdbx_seq_one_letter_code
_entity_poly.pdbx_strand_id
1 'polypeptide(L)' 'MTEPVIVFVNARAVLVPPGATVLDAVRAFDAAEGDAFAAGTRGVTDSRGLPVPATGPVYGGAIFRLVSARAARVESAE' A
#
# COMPACT_ATOMS: atom_id res chain seq x y z
N MET A 1 16.27 -4.97 18.89
CA MET A 1 16.73 -4.20 17.73
C MET A 1 15.84 -4.54 16.55
N THR A 2 15.20 -3.56 15.98
CA THR A 2 14.27 -3.80 14.89
C THR A 2 14.86 -3.26 13.60
N GLU A 3 14.77 -4.06 12.55
CA GLU A 3 15.29 -3.67 11.25
C GLU A 3 14.16 -3.19 10.38
N PRO A 4 14.42 -2.24 9.49
CA PRO A 4 13.38 -1.78 8.60
C PRO A 4 12.94 -2.91 7.67
N VAL A 5 11.70 -2.80 7.23
CA VAL A 5 11.09 -3.76 6.33
C VAL A 5 11.11 -3.13 4.94
N ILE A 6 11.53 -3.89 3.95
CA ILE A 6 11.52 -3.43 2.56
C ILE A 6 10.24 -3.90 1.90
N VAL A 7 9.49 -2.96 1.37
CA VAL A 7 8.30 -3.26 0.56
C VAL A 7 8.45 -2.54 -0.77
N PHE A 8 7.66 -2.92 -1.74
CA PHE A 8 7.70 -2.31 -3.06
C PHE A 8 6.36 -1.66 -3.35
N VAL A 9 6.41 -0.38 -3.69
CA VAL A 9 5.22 0.36 -4.09
C VAL A 9 5.45 0.84 -5.52
N ASN A 10 4.62 0.39 -6.45
CA ASN A 10 4.79 0.68 -7.87
C ASN A 10 6.21 0.34 -8.34
N ALA A 11 6.70 -0.83 -7.91
CA ALA A 11 8.01 -1.36 -8.27
C ALA A 11 9.18 -0.57 -7.68
N ARG A 12 8.93 0.33 -6.74
CA ARG A 12 9.97 1.10 -6.08
C ARG A 12 10.14 0.61 -4.65
N ALA A 13 11.37 0.34 -4.26
CA ALA A 13 11.66 -0.13 -2.91
C ALA A 13 11.45 1.00 -1.90
N VAL A 14 10.77 0.68 -0.82
CA VAL A 14 10.45 1.63 0.24
C VAL A 14 10.79 0.95 1.57
N LEU A 15 11.46 1.69 2.46
CA LEU A 15 11.78 1.17 3.79
C LEU A 15 10.77 1.71 4.79
N VAL A 16 10.20 0.82 5.59
CA VAL A 16 9.27 1.19 6.64
C VAL A 16 9.63 0.44 7.91
N PRO A 17 9.26 0.97 9.08
CA PRO A 17 9.54 0.26 10.31
C PRO A 17 8.69 -1.01 10.44
N PRO A 18 9.17 -2.00 11.19
CA PRO A 18 8.35 -3.18 11.47
C PRO A 18 7.06 -2.78 12.17
N GLY A 19 5.98 -3.42 11.81
CA GLY A 19 4.68 -3.07 12.38
C GLY A 19 3.97 -1.96 11.64
N ALA A 20 4.58 -1.41 10.58
CA ALA A 20 3.94 -0.38 9.78
C ALA A 20 2.74 -0.95 9.03
N THR A 21 1.84 -0.08 8.62
CA THR A 21 0.68 -0.45 7.85
C THR A 21 0.94 -0.18 6.36
N VAL A 22 0.02 -0.66 5.53
CA VAL A 22 0.06 -0.36 4.10
C VAL A 22 0.04 1.15 3.86
N LEU A 23 -0.77 1.87 4.63
CA LEU A 23 -0.83 3.33 4.52
C LEU A 23 0.53 3.95 4.82
N ASP A 24 1.22 3.46 5.86
CA ASP A 24 2.55 3.97 6.19
C ASP A 24 3.51 3.77 5.03
N ALA A 25 3.44 2.60 4.37
CA ALA A 25 4.31 2.33 3.24
C ALA A 25 4.00 3.26 2.06
N VAL A 26 2.73 3.52 1.79
CA VAL A 26 2.35 4.42 0.72
C VAL A 26 2.80 5.83 1.02
N ARG A 27 2.68 6.27 2.27
CA ARG A 27 3.15 7.61 2.67
C ARG A 27 4.65 7.74 2.55
N ALA A 28 5.39 6.68 2.86
CA ALA A 28 6.84 6.70 2.69
C ALA A 28 7.22 6.77 1.22
N PHE A 29 6.40 6.17 0.36
CA PHE A 29 6.60 6.24 -1.07
C PHE A 29 6.30 7.65 -1.61
N ASP A 30 5.16 8.22 -1.22
CA ASP A 30 4.74 9.54 -1.66
C ASP A 30 3.64 10.03 -0.72
N ALA A 31 3.89 11.15 -0.06
CA ALA A 31 2.95 11.66 0.93
C ALA A 31 1.58 11.99 0.33
N ALA A 32 1.57 12.54 -0.88
CA ALA A 32 0.32 12.89 -1.54
C ALA A 32 -0.49 11.63 -1.88
N GLU A 33 0.19 10.58 -2.31
CA GLU A 33 -0.51 9.32 -2.60
C GLU A 33 -1.03 8.69 -1.32
N GLY A 34 -0.27 8.78 -0.23
CA GLY A 34 -0.73 8.29 1.06
C GLY A 34 -1.99 9.02 1.52
N ASP A 35 -2.01 10.33 1.36
CA ASP A 35 -3.19 11.11 1.72
C ASP A 35 -4.39 10.72 0.87
N ALA A 36 -4.18 10.51 -0.42
CA ALA A 36 -5.27 10.10 -1.32
C ALA A 36 -5.79 8.71 -0.95
N PHE A 37 -4.88 7.81 -0.57
CA PHE A 37 -5.29 6.48 -0.13
C PHE A 37 -6.11 6.57 1.16
N ALA A 38 -5.66 7.38 2.12
CA ALA A 38 -6.40 7.57 3.37
C ALA A 38 -7.76 8.20 3.13
N ALA A 39 -7.85 9.09 2.15
CA ALA A 39 -9.10 9.77 1.83
C ALA A 39 -10.05 8.91 0.99
N GLY A 40 -9.58 7.78 0.49
CA GLY A 40 -10.42 6.90 -0.31
C GLY A 40 -10.44 7.22 -1.79
N THR A 41 -9.58 8.14 -2.25
CA THR A 41 -9.52 8.51 -3.67
C THR A 41 -8.49 7.68 -4.45
N ARG A 42 -7.64 6.95 -3.75
CA ARG A 42 -6.72 5.99 -4.35
C ARG A 42 -6.92 4.65 -3.67
N GLY A 43 -6.67 3.59 -4.41
CA GLY A 43 -6.67 2.24 -3.85
C GLY A 43 -5.29 1.64 -3.96
N VAL A 44 -5.09 0.55 -3.24
CA VAL A 44 -3.84 -0.20 -3.29
C VAL A 44 -4.19 -1.66 -3.46
N THR A 45 -3.48 -2.33 -4.35
CA THR A 45 -3.64 -3.77 -4.54
C THR A 45 -2.33 -4.47 -4.23
N ASP A 46 -2.41 -5.75 -3.92
CA ASP A 46 -1.22 -6.58 -3.71
C ASP A 46 -0.73 -7.13 -5.04
N SER A 47 0.26 -8.03 -4.98
CA SER A 47 0.86 -8.59 -6.19
C SER A 47 -0.14 -9.43 -7.00
N ARG A 48 -1.23 -9.85 -6.39
CA ARG A 48 -2.26 -10.61 -7.09
C ARG A 48 -3.37 -9.74 -7.64
N GLY A 49 -3.26 -8.43 -7.43
CA GLY A 49 -4.29 -7.50 -7.88
C GLY A 49 -5.49 -7.39 -6.96
N LEU A 50 -5.38 -7.92 -5.74
CA LEU A 50 -6.47 -7.85 -4.78
C LEU A 50 -6.33 -6.59 -3.93
N PRO A 51 -7.44 -5.91 -3.64
CA PRO A 51 -7.36 -4.70 -2.82
C PRO A 51 -6.91 -5.00 -1.41
N VAL A 52 -6.11 -4.10 -0.84
CA VAL A 52 -5.63 -4.22 0.52
C VAL A 52 -6.08 -3.00 1.32
N PRO A 53 -6.41 -3.18 2.60
CA PRO A 53 -6.83 -2.05 3.43
C PRO A 53 -5.64 -1.21 3.88
N ALA A 54 -5.91 0.08 4.15
CA ALA A 54 -4.88 0.99 4.63
C ALA A 54 -4.29 0.52 5.96
N THR A 55 -5.09 -0.12 6.78
CA THR A 55 -4.68 -0.61 8.10
C THR A 55 -4.03 -1.98 8.05
N GLY A 56 -3.93 -2.58 6.87
CA GLY A 56 -3.33 -3.90 6.75
C GLY A 56 -1.85 -3.88 7.09
N PRO A 57 -1.32 -4.99 7.58
CA PRO A 57 0.11 -5.05 7.91
C PRO A 57 0.97 -5.19 6.66
N VAL A 58 2.24 -4.80 6.79
CA VAL A 58 3.22 -5.03 5.75
C VAL A 58 4.19 -6.11 6.21
N TYR A 59 4.87 -6.72 5.26
CA TYR A 59 5.90 -7.71 5.54
C TYR A 59 7.00 -7.56 4.51
N GLY A 60 8.18 -8.09 4.82
CA GLY A 60 9.33 -7.97 3.94
C GLY A 60 9.05 -8.56 2.57
N GLY A 61 9.33 -7.80 1.55
CA GLY A 61 9.14 -8.23 0.17
C GLY A 61 7.74 -8.01 -0.36
N ALA A 62 6.82 -7.44 0.44
CA ALA A 62 5.46 -7.19 -0.03
C ALA A 62 5.47 -6.27 -1.24
N ILE A 63 4.57 -6.52 -2.18
CA ILE A 63 4.48 -5.75 -3.41
C ILE A 63 3.08 -5.15 -3.46
N PHE A 64 3.05 -3.82 -3.60
CA PHE A 64 1.80 -3.08 -3.66
C PHE A 64 1.77 -2.24 -4.92
N ARG A 65 0.57 -2.01 -5.44
CA ARG A 65 0.35 -1.14 -6.58
C ARG A 65 -0.71 -0.12 -6.23
N LEU A 66 -0.43 1.13 -6.58
CA LEU A 66 -1.42 2.19 -6.46
C LEU A 66 -2.32 2.14 -7.69
N VAL A 67 -3.61 2.15 -7.45
CA VAL A 67 -4.61 2.13 -8.51
C VAL A 67 -5.67 3.16 -8.14
N SER A 68 -6.56 3.47 -9.06
CA SER A 68 -7.67 4.34 -8.73
C SER A 68 -8.57 3.63 -7.72
N ALA A 69 -9.22 4.39 -6.85
CA ALA A 69 -10.14 3.78 -5.90
C ALA A 69 -11.25 3.02 -6.61
N ARG A 70 -11.66 3.54 -7.76
CA ARG A 70 -12.67 2.87 -8.56
C ARG A 70 -12.19 1.51 -9.03
N ALA A 71 -10.94 1.42 -9.52
CA ALA A 71 -10.40 0.16 -9.98
C ALA A 71 -10.29 -0.85 -8.84
N ALA A 72 -9.88 -0.39 -7.66
CA ALA A 72 -9.77 -1.28 -6.51
C ALA A 72 -11.15 -1.81 -6.09
N ARG A 73 -12.20 -1.00 -6.21
CA ARG A 73 -13.53 -1.41 -5.81
C ARG A 73 -14.23 -2.29 -6.83
N VAL A 74 -13.82 -2.23 -8.08
CA VAL A 74 -14.47 -3.02 -9.12
C VAL A 74 -14.41 -4.50 -8.80
N GLU A 75 -13.34 -4.93 -8.20
CA GLU A 75 -13.19 -6.35 -7.88
C GLU A 75 -14.21 -6.84 -6.89
N SER A 76 -14.70 -5.97 -6.05
CA SER A 76 -15.66 -6.36 -5.02
C SER A 76 -17.06 -5.85 -5.35
N ALA A 77 -17.26 -5.25 -6.49
CA ALA A 77 -18.54 -4.65 -6.83
C ALA A 77 -19.54 -5.64 -7.38
N GLU A 78 -19.13 -6.86 -7.55
CA GLU A 78 -20.00 -7.89 -8.07
C GLU A 78 -21.06 -8.31 -7.07
#